data_381fae24003908053e71c7d9322bf037
#
_entry.id   381fae24003908053e71c7d9322bf037
#
_cell.length_a   1.000
_cell.length_b   1.000
_cell.length_c   1.000
_cell.angle_alpha   90.00
_cell.angle_beta   90.00
_cell.angle_gamma   90.00
#
_symmetry.space_group_name_H-M   'P 1'
#
loop_
_entity.id
_entity.type
_entity.pdbx_description
1 polymer ?
#
loop_
_entity_poly.entity_id
_entity_poly.type
_entity_poly.pdbx_seq_one_letter_code
_entity_poly.pdbx_strand_id
1 'polypeptide(L)'
;MGRTQLYDKSAVSAYIARQSGLITRSQALSCGLTSQSLRRRLRVDGPWQVLIPGVYATFTGSVTQGQKEIAALLYAGPGSAITGQAAMAAHGINNLDRSIVDVLIPAASQRRDDSFVHVLRTWRMPSVVFKAGELRYAPAPRAVADAARMLSDLRDVRSIVASSVQWGKASVADLAAELSQGPRSGSARFRAVLLEVADGIRSAAEGDLRKLIKRSGLPDPLYNPRLYAGEEFIAMPDAWWPEASVAVEVDSRQWHLSPADWERTMARHSRMSALGITVLHYPPNRLNAEPRTVAAEITSALEIGRSRPQLPIRTEPAK
;
A
#
# COMPACT_ATOMS: atom_id res chain seq x y z
N MET A 1 40.33 43.48 -21.33
CA MET A 1 40.46 42.00 -21.51
C MET A 1 39.61 41.35 -20.46
N GLY A 2 38.40 40.91 -20.80
CA GLY A 2 37.51 40.23 -19.86
C GLY A 2 37.99 38.82 -19.58
N ARG A 3 38.31 38.52 -18.35
CA ARG A 3 38.60 37.16 -17.86
C ARG A 3 37.43 36.27 -18.23
N THR A 4 37.60 35.39 -19.21
CA THR A 4 36.61 34.33 -19.49
C THR A 4 36.59 33.43 -18.25
N GLN A 5 35.60 33.59 -17.42
CA GLN A 5 35.43 32.75 -16.25
C GLN A 5 35.20 31.32 -16.75
N LEU A 6 36.25 30.50 -16.67
CA LEU A 6 36.17 29.07 -17.02
C LEU A 6 35.23 28.41 -16.05
N TYR A 7 34.10 27.90 -16.55
CA TYR A 7 33.21 27.09 -15.73
C TYR A 7 33.90 25.78 -15.35
N ASP A 8 33.55 25.25 -14.18
CA ASP A 8 34.05 23.98 -13.69
C ASP A 8 33.44 22.80 -14.47
N LYS A 9 34.18 22.34 -15.51
CA LYS A 9 33.79 21.21 -16.36
C LYS A 9 33.66 19.92 -15.55
N SER A 10 34.51 19.71 -14.54
CA SER A 10 34.51 18.52 -13.71
C SER A 10 33.25 18.42 -12.88
N ALA A 11 32.84 19.51 -12.21
CA ALA A 11 31.61 19.57 -11.44
C ALA A 11 30.38 19.37 -12.33
N VAL A 12 30.35 19.98 -13.53
CA VAL A 12 29.25 19.75 -14.49
C VAL A 12 29.19 18.28 -14.89
N SER A 13 30.31 17.67 -15.24
CA SER A 13 30.38 16.25 -15.63
C SER A 13 29.97 15.32 -14.49
N ALA A 14 30.31 15.64 -13.26
CA ALA A 14 29.88 14.88 -12.08
C ALA A 14 28.36 14.89 -11.89
N TYR A 15 27.70 16.06 -12.04
CA TYR A 15 26.23 16.13 -12.02
C TYR A 15 25.61 15.30 -13.16
N ILE A 16 26.10 15.46 -14.37
CA ILE A 16 25.61 14.75 -15.55
C ILE A 16 25.71 13.23 -15.37
N ALA A 17 26.86 12.74 -14.93
CA ALA A 17 27.09 11.31 -14.70
C ALA A 17 26.12 10.75 -13.64
N ARG A 18 26.01 11.43 -12.50
CA ARG A 18 25.14 11.00 -11.39
C ARG A 18 23.66 11.06 -11.73
N GLN A 19 23.24 12.01 -12.54
CA GLN A 19 21.84 12.27 -12.92
C GLN A 19 21.46 11.74 -14.30
N SER A 20 22.18 10.71 -14.80
CA SER A 20 21.89 10.03 -16.09
C SER A 20 21.79 10.98 -17.29
N GLY A 21 22.68 11.94 -17.37
CA GLY A 21 22.71 12.91 -18.46
C GLY A 21 21.90 14.18 -18.22
N LEU A 22 21.35 14.36 -17.03
CA LEU A 22 20.52 15.51 -16.69
C LEU A 22 21.23 16.52 -15.80
N ILE A 23 20.84 17.78 -15.91
CA ILE A 23 21.34 18.86 -15.05
C ILE A 23 20.25 19.94 -14.86
N THR A 24 20.17 20.51 -13.67
CA THR A 24 19.29 21.67 -13.47
C THR A 24 19.95 22.98 -13.86
N ARG A 25 19.14 23.98 -14.15
CA ARG A 25 19.62 25.36 -14.39
C ARG A 25 20.46 25.86 -13.22
N SER A 26 20.01 25.63 -12.00
CA SER A 26 20.71 26.06 -10.79
C SER A 26 22.10 25.40 -10.68
N GLN A 27 22.19 24.08 -10.86
CA GLN A 27 23.47 23.33 -10.85
C GLN A 27 24.42 23.82 -11.94
N ALA A 28 23.92 24.02 -13.17
CA ALA A 28 24.74 24.53 -14.26
C ALA A 28 25.33 25.92 -13.97
N LEU A 29 24.51 26.82 -13.42
CA LEU A 29 24.97 28.17 -13.04
C LEU A 29 25.91 28.14 -11.84
N SER A 30 25.69 27.30 -10.83
CA SER A 30 26.58 27.17 -9.68
C SER A 30 27.98 26.63 -10.05
N CYS A 31 28.07 25.83 -11.13
CA CYS A 31 29.32 25.40 -11.70
C CYS A 31 30.00 26.46 -12.62
N GLY A 32 29.47 27.70 -12.68
CA GLY A 32 30.05 28.80 -13.44
C GLY A 32 29.60 28.90 -14.91
N LEU A 33 28.66 28.04 -15.37
CA LEU A 33 28.03 28.24 -16.69
C LEU A 33 27.26 29.56 -16.74
N THR A 34 27.53 30.41 -17.71
CA THR A 34 26.76 31.65 -17.87
C THR A 34 25.39 31.38 -18.49
N SER A 35 24.41 32.23 -18.21
CA SER A 35 23.07 32.15 -18.83
C SER A 35 23.14 32.20 -20.35
N GLN A 36 24.12 32.95 -20.92
CA GLN A 36 24.32 33.03 -22.35
C GLN A 36 24.87 31.68 -22.90
N SER A 37 25.85 31.07 -22.22
CA SER A 37 26.39 29.77 -22.59
C SER A 37 25.33 28.68 -22.52
N LEU A 38 24.45 28.74 -21.52
CA LEU A 38 23.33 27.82 -21.35
C LEU A 38 22.31 27.97 -22.50
N ARG A 39 21.89 29.21 -22.80
CA ARG A 39 21.01 29.51 -23.95
C ARG A 39 21.58 29.00 -25.27
N ARG A 40 22.93 29.13 -25.51
CA ARG A 40 23.55 28.63 -26.71
C ARG A 40 23.47 27.10 -26.82
N ARG A 41 23.60 26.35 -25.70
CA ARG A 41 23.48 24.90 -25.69
C ARG A 41 22.08 24.40 -25.94
N LEU A 42 21.07 25.18 -25.53
CA LEU A 42 19.65 24.86 -25.60
C LEU A 42 18.96 25.38 -26.88
N ARG A 43 19.70 25.88 -27.87
CA ARG A 43 19.15 26.26 -29.18
C ARG A 43 18.63 25.02 -29.89
N VAL A 44 17.78 25.21 -30.90
CA VAL A 44 17.20 24.13 -31.73
C VAL A 44 18.28 23.16 -32.22
N ASP A 45 19.44 23.65 -32.66
CA ASP A 45 20.55 22.83 -33.12
C ASP A 45 21.65 22.66 -32.05
N GLY A 46 21.34 22.95 -30.81
CA GLY A 46 22.26 22.83 -29.67
C GLY A 46 22.37 21.39 -29.17
N PRO A 47 23.47 21.10 -28.44
CA PRO A 47 23.70 19.75 -27.91
C PRO A 47 22.81 19.38 -26.71
N TRP A 48 22.02 20.28 -26.19
CA TRP A 48 21.15 20.09 -25.01
C TRP A 48 19.71 20.37 -25.35
N GLN A 49 18.78 19.72 -24.63
CA GLN A 49 17.36 19.96 -24.77
C GLN A 49 16.70 20.25 -23.41
N VAL A 50 15.61 21.04 -23.45
CA VAL A 50 14.76 21.29 -22.28
C VAL A 50 13.83 20.10 -22.11
N LEU A 51 13.77 19.49 -20.94
CA LEU A 51 12.79 18.46 -20.62
C LEU A 51 11.56 19.03 -19.93
N ILE A 52 11.79 19.83 -18.93
CA ILE A 52 10.80 20.59 -18.16
C ILE A 52 11.46 21.89 -17.69
N PRO A 53 10.72 22.90 -17.25
CA PRO A 53 11.31 24.17 -16.85
C PRO A 53 12.42 24.03 -15.82
N GLY A 54 13.63 24.47 -16.20
CA GLY A 54 14.80 24.43 -15.34
C GLY A 54 15.52 23.10 -15.25
N VAL A 55 15.10 22.07 -15.97
CA VAL A 55 15.82 20.77 -16.08
C VAL A 55 16.12 20.46 -17.55
N TYR A 56 17.35 20.15 -17.81
CA TYR A 56 17.92 19.96 -19.14
C TYR A 56 18.53 18.58 -19.28
N ALA A 57 18.34 17.95 -20.45
CA ALA A 57 19.17 16.83 -20.88
C ALA A 57 20.39 17.38 -21.63
N THR A 58 21.56 16.83 -21.35
CA THR A 58 22.83 17.22 -21.97
C THR A 58 23.13 16.47 -23.25
N PHE A 59 22.12 15.90 -23.83
CA PHE A 59 22.07 15.17 -25.10
C PHE A 59 20.78 15.54 -25.85
N THR A 60 20.71 15.14 -27.11
CA THR A 60 19.49 15.23 -27.94
C THR A 60 18.90 13.84 -28.17
N GLY A 61 17.61 13.77 -28.46
CA GLY A 61 16.91 12.51 -28.73
C GLY A 61 15.96 12.06 -27.62
N SER A 62 15.55 10.79 -27.67
CA SER A 62 14.53 10.24 -26.76
C SER A 62 15.02 10.15 -25.33
N VAL A 63 14.11 10.41 -24.40
CA VAL A 63 14.37 10.35 -22.95
C VAL A 63 13.78 9.05 -22.41
N THR A 64 14.58 8.29 -21.68
CA THR A 64 14.13 7.05 -21.03
C THR A 64 13.18 7.33 -19.86
N GLN A 65 12.42 6.34 -19.44
CA GLN A 65 11.53 6.46 -18.28
C GLN A 65 12.31 6.84 -17.00
N GLY A 66 13.45 6.20 -16.74
CA GLY A 66 14.29 6.53 -15.59
C GLY A 66 14.81 7.98 -15.63
N GLN A 67 15.12 8.50 -16.81
CA GLN A 67 15.49 9.92 -16.98
C GLN A 67 14.30 10.85 -16.72
N LYS A 68 13.08 10.51 -17.14
CA LYS A 68 11.87 11.28 -16.79
C LYS A 68 11.68 11.32 -15.27
N GLU A 69 11.87 10.21 -14.59
CA GLU A 69 11.74 10.12 -13.13
C GLU A 69 12.81 10.95 -12.41
N ILE A 70 14.07 10.92 -12.87
CA ILE A 70 15.12 11.81 -12.34
C ILE A 70 14.77 13.28 -12.62
N ALA A 71 14.32 13.60 -13.83
CA ALA A 71 13.93 14.96 -14.18
C ALA A 71 12.80 15.48 -13.30
N ALA A 72 11.79 14.63 -13.00
CA ALA A 72 10.69 14.96 -12.10
C ALA A 72 11.17 15.28 -10.68
N LEU A 73 12.09 14.50 -10.12
CA LEU A 73 12.69 14.78 -8.80
C LEU A 73 13.55 16.05 -8.80
N LEU A 74 14.33 16.26 -9.85
CA LEU A 74 15.12 17.49 -10.01
C LEU A 74 14.26 18.74 -10.11
N TYR A 75 13.12 18.64 -10.82
CA TYR A 75 12.12 19.69 -10.92
C TYR A 75 11.43 19.95 -9.59
N ALA A 76 10.97 18.89 -8.93
CA ALA A 76 10.26 18.98 -7.65
C ALA A 76 11.16 19.52 -6.52
N GLY A 77 12.45 19.22 -6.55
CA GLY A 77 13.44 19.71 -5.60
C GLY A 77 13.66 18.80 -4.39
N PRO A 78 14.49 19.25 -3.43
CA PRO A 78 14.82 18.47 -2.25
C PRO A 78 13.58 18.06 -1.43
N GLY A 79 13.63 16.87 -0.82
CA GLY A 79 12.54 16.34 -0.01
C GLY A 79 11.37 15.75 -0.81
N SER A 80 11.40 15.81 -2.14
CA SER A 80 10.39 15.16 -3.00
C SER A 80 10.59 13.65 -3.11
N ALA A 81 9.52 12.92 -3.46
CA ALA A 81 9.55 11.50 -3.76
C ALA A 81 8.55 11.17 -4.88
N ILE A 82 8.92 10.26 -5.77
CA ILE A 82 8.02 9.72 -6.79
C ILE A 82 6.94 8.89 -6.08
N THR A 83 5.70 9.00 -6.53
CA THR A 83 4.56 8.23 -6.03
C THR A 83 3.73 7.67 -7.20
N GLY A 84 2.51 7.21 -6.94
CA GLY A 84 1.61 6.73 -7.97
C GLY A 84 2.16 5.53 -8.74
N GLN A 85 1.76 5.42 -10.00
CA GLN A 85 2.07 4.24 -10.81
C GLN A 85 3.57 4.06 -11.08
N ALA A 86 4.35 5.13 -11.17
CA ALA A 86 5.80 5.05 -11.34
C ALA A 86 6.49 4.43 -10.10
N ALA A 87 6.08 4.82 -8.90
CA ALA A 87 6.58 4.22 -7.66
C ALA A 87 6.11 2.76 -7.50
N MET A 88 4.86 2.46 -7.85
CA MET A 88 4.35 1.08 -7.85
C MET A 88 5.21 0.16 -8.74
N ALA A 89 5.58 0.63 -9.94
CA ALA A 89 6.46 -0.12 -10.84
C ALA A 89 7.85 -0.37 -10.23
N ALA A 90 8.42 0.61 -9.52
CA ALA A 90 9.69 0.45 -8.81
C ALA A 90 9.59 -0.60 -7.67
N HIS A 91 8.41 -0.80 -7.09
CA HIS A 91 8.13 -1.87 -6.14
C HIS A 91 7.81 -3.23 -6.80
N GLY A 92 7.87 -3.32 -8.13
CA GLY A 92 7.65 -4.56 -8.89
C GLY A 92 6.18 -4.86 -9.20
N ILE A 93 5.30 -3.86 -9.14
CA ILE A 93 3.92 -3.97 -9.64
C ILE A 93 3.93 -3.59 -11.11
N ASN A 94 3.49 -4.51 -11.98
CA ASN A 94 3.59 -4.38 -13.43
C ASN A 94 2.28 -3.89 -14.10
N ASN A 95 2.33 -3.67 -15.42
CA ASN A 95 1.18 -3.26 -16.26
C ASN A 95 0.58 -1.90 -15.84
N LEU A 96 1.45 -0.92 -15.61
CA LEU A 96 1.09 0.42 -15.16
C LEU A 96 1.41 1.47 -16.23
N ASP A 97 0.55 2.50 -16.34
CA ASP A 97 0.86 3.67 -17.15
C ASP A 97 1.85 4.58 -16.41
N ARG A 98 3.01 4.76 -17.01
CA ARG A 98 4.10 5.58 -16.47
C ARG A 98 4.38 6.82 -17.32
N SER A 99 3.45 7.18 -18.19
CA SER A 99 3.59 8.36 -19.08
C SER A 99 3.71 9.65 -18.26
N ILE A 100 2.95 9.75 -17.18
CA ILE A 100 3.00 10.81 -16.17
C ILE A 100 3.80 10.31 -14.96
N VAL A 101 4.63 11.17 -14.41
CA VAL A 101 5.39 10.91 -13.17
C VAL A 101 4.78 11.73 -12.04
N ASP A 102 4.11 11.05 -11.13
CA ASP A 102 3.55 11.67 -9.94
C ASP A 102 4.62 11.90 -8.89
N VAL A 103 4.72 13.11 -8.36
CA VAL A 103 5.74 13.47 -7.37
C VAL A 103 5.11 14.11 -6.14
N LEU A 104 5.38 13.52 -4.97
CA LEU A 104 5.05 14.11 -3.68
C LEU A 104 6.03 15.24 -3.37
N ILE A 105 5.48 16.37 -2.95
CA ILE A 105 6.25 17.51 -2.44
C ILE A 105 5.66 17.99 -1.11
N PRO A 106 6.48 18.61 -0.24
CA PRO A 106 5.97 19.29 0.95
C PRO A 106 4.92 20.35 0.58
N ALA A 107 3.90 20.50 1.41
CA ALA A 107 2.79 21.44 1.17
C ALA A 107 3.24 22.90 1.00
N ALA A 108 4.34 23.29 1.62
CA ALA A 108 4.93 24.64 1.48
C ALA A 108 5.57 24.90 0.10
N SER A 109 5.81 23.84 -0.71
CA SER A 109 6.43 23.98 -2.03
C SER A 109 5.46 24.65 -3.03
N GLN A 110 6.01 25.50 -3.91
CA GLN A 110 5.25 26.24 -4.93
C GLN A 110 5.30 25.60 -6.33
N ARG A 111 5.83 24.38 -6.45
CA ARG A 111 5.89 23.68 -7.75
C ARG A 111 4.48 23.35 -8.23
N ARG A 112 4.30 23.36 -9.55
CA ARG A 112 3.04 23.05 -10.25
C ARG A 112 3.28 21.92 -11.23
N ASP A 113 2.19 21.36 -11.75
CA ASP A 113 2.26 20.38 -12.84
C ASP A 113 2.94 21.00 -14.06
N ASP A 114 3.72 20.19 -14.77
CA ASP A 114 4.35 20.59 -16.02
C ASP A 114 4.68 19.36 -16.88
N SER A 115 4.29 19.39 -18.14
CA SER A 115 4.55 18.33 -19.11
C SER A 115 4.16 16.94 -18.56
N PHE A 116 5.12 16.06 -18.36
CA PHE A 116 4.93 14.71 -17.84
C PHE A 116 5.00 14.62 -16.31
N VAL A 117 5.11 15.73 -15.59
CA VAL A 117 5.20 15.74 -14.12
C VAL A 117 3.90 16.25 -13.52
N HIS A 118 3.30 15.41 -12.68
CA HIS A 118 2.16 15.77 -11.84
C HIS A 118 2.59 15.91 -10.39
N VAL A 119 2.24 17.03 -9.76
CA VAL A 119 2.74 17.43 -8.44
C VAL A 119 1.66 17.28 -7.38
N LEU A 120 1.90 16.38 -6.44
CA LEU A 120 1.03 16.11 -5.30
C LEU A 120 1.58 16.79 -4.04
N ARG A 121 0.96 17.88 -3.60
CA ARG A 121 1.32 18.54 -2.34
C ARG A 121 0.77 17.78 -1.15
N THR A 122 1.60 17.56 -0.14
CA THR A 122 1.18 16.83 1.05
C THR A 122 1.78 17.42 2.32
N TRP A 123 0.98 17.44 3.40
CA TRP A 123 1.47 17.67 4.76
C TRP A 123 2.12 16.43 5.37
N ARG A 124 1.85 15.26 4.79
CA ARG A 124 2.31 13.96 5.25
C ARG A 124 3.29 13.36 4.24
N MET A 125 4.51 13.89 4.22
CA MET A 125 5.61 13.24 3.48
C MET A 125 5.94 11.88 4.11
N PRO A 126 6.22 10.84 3.32
CA PRO A 126 6.62 9.55 3.87
C PRO A 126 7.96 9.67 4.60
N SER A 127 8.03 9.14 5.83
CA SER A 127 9.25 9.13 6.66
C SER A 127 10.33 8.20 6.09
N VAL A 128 9.90 7.13 5.42
CA VAL A 128 10.78 6.16 4.73
C VAL A 128 10.49 6.22 3.24
N VAL A 129 11.53 6.24 2.44
CA VAL A 129 11.43 6.16 0.98
C VAL A 129 12.32 5.02 0.46
N PHE A 130 11.83 4.32 -0.54
CA PHE A 130 12.65 3.36 -1.28
C PHE A 130 13.60 4.10 -2.21
N LYS A 131 14.90 3.78 -2.15
CA LYS A 131 15.94 4.43 -2.96
C LYS A 131 16.51 3.47 -3.98
N ALA A 132 16.63 3.95 -5.22
CA ALA A 132 17.35 3.28 -6.30
C ALA A 132 18.27 4.31 -6.98
N GLY A 133 19.53 4.37 -6.55
CA GLY A 133 20.45 5.42 -6.96
C GLY A 133 19.96 6.80 -6.51
N GLU A 134 19.83 7.73 -7.45
CA GLU A 134 19.30 9.08 -7.21
C GLU A 134 17.76 9.12 -7.12
N LEU A 135 17.08 8.02 -7.45
CA LEU A 135 15.61 7.94 -7.42
C LEU A 135 15.11 7.68 -6.00
N ARG A 136 14.05 8.36 -5.64
CA ARG A 136 13.37 8.23 -4.36
C ARG A 136 11.89 7.98 -4.61
N TYR A 137 11.38 6.86 -4.11
CA TYR A 137 10.00 6.44 -4.29
C TYR A 137 9.27 6.36 -2.95
N ALA A 138 8.03 6.78 -2.94
CA ALA A 138 7.14 6.56 -1.81
C ALA A 138 7.00 5.05 -1.52
N PRO A 139 6.75 4.63 -0.27
CA PRO A 139 6.44 3.23 0.05
C PRO A 139 5.27 2.70 -0.77
N ALA A 140 5.26 1.40 -1.04
CA ALA A 140 4.25 0.79 -1.89
C ALA A 140 2.80 1.09 -1.45
N PRO A 141 2.42 0.99 -0.16
CA PRO A 141 1.05 1.34 0.25
C PRO A 141 0.67 2.78 -0.07
N ARG A 142 1.61 3.72 0.13
CA ARG A 142 1.39 5.13 -0.20
C ARG A 142 1.27 5.35 -1.70
N ALA A 143 2.12 4.73 -2.51
CA ALA A 143 2.09 4.82 -3.96
C ALA A 143 0.76 4.31 -4.54
N VAL A 144 0.28 3.16 -4.03
CA VAL A 144 -1.03 2.57 -4.40
C VAL A 144 -2.18 3.52 -4.01
N ALA A 145 -2.15 4.06 -2.79
CA ALA A 145 -3.19 4.96 -2.32
C ALA A 145 -3.27 6.27 -3.14
N ASP A 146 -2.12 6.83 -3.51
CA ASP A 146 -2.06 8.02 -4.34
C ASP A 146 -2.54 7.71 -5.77
N ALA A 147 -2.10 6.60 -6.39
CA ALA A 147 -2.58 6.16 -7.70
C ALA A 147 -4.10 5.92 -7.69
N ALA A 148 -4.62 5.20 -6.70
CA ALA A 148 -6.04 4.87 -6.60
C ALA A 148 -6.94 6.11 -6.46
N ARG A 149 -6.43 7.21 -5.89
CA ARG A 149 -7.17 8.48 -5.80
C ARG A 149 -7.24 9.24 -7.12
N MET A 150 -6.24 9.06 -7.98
CA MET A 150 -6.14 9.76 -9.26
C MET A 150 -6.88 9.05 -10.39
N LEU A 151 -6.98 7.73 -10.33
CA LEU A 151 -7.66 6.93 -11.33
C LEU A 151 -9.17 7.17 -11.32
N SER A 152 -9.74 7.40 -12.51
CA SER A 152 -11.18 7.63 -12.70
C SER A 152 -11.97 6.33 -12.93
N ASP A 153 -11.36 5.31 -13.50
CA ASP A 153 -12.00 4.01 -13.76
C ASP A 153 -11.87 3.09 -12.52
N LEU A 154 -13.01 2.53 -12.09
CA LEU A 154 -13.06 1.60 -10.97
C LEU A 154 -12.31 0.29 -11.24
N ARG A 155 -12.26 -0.14 -12.53
CA ARG A 155 -11.52 -1.35 -12.94
C ARG A 155 -10.02 -1.16 -12.73
N ASP A 156 -9.49 0.03 -13.07
CA ASP A 156 -8.08 0.33 -12.89
C ASP A 156 -7.73 0.37 -11.41
N VAL A 157 -8.58 1.02 -10.58
CA VAL A 157 -8.41 1.03 -9.12
C VAL A 157 -8.42 -0.40 -8.56
N ARG A 158 -9.36 -1.24 -9.01
CA ARG A 158 -9.44 -2.66 -8.60
C ARG A 158 -8.17 -3.43 -9.01
N SER A 159 -7.69 -3.22 -10.23
CA SER A 159 -6.48 -3.86 -10.74
C SER A 159 -5.26 -3.54 -9.88
N ILE A 160 -5.01 -2.27 -9.59
CA ILE A 160 -3.81 -1.86 -8.83
C ILE A 160 -3.88 -2.28 -7.36
N VAL A 161 -5.04 -2.18 -6.72
CA VAL A 161 -5.24 -2.57 -5.32
C VAL A 161 -5.12 -4.09 -5.17
N ALA A 162 -5.84 -4.86 -5.98
CA ALA A 162 -5.79 -6.32 -5.94
C ALA A 162 -4.39 -6.85 -6.22
N SER A 163 -3.71 -6.37 -7.27
CA SER A 163 -2.35 -6.78 -7.61
C SER A 163 -1.35 -6.46 -6.49
N SER A 164 -1.47 -5.28 -5.87
CA SER A 164 -0.56 -4.89 -4.78
C SER A 164 -0.67 -5.81 -3.56
N VAL A 165 -1.88 -6.25 -3.24
CA VAL A 165 -2.15 -7.19 -2.14
C VAL A 165 -1.72 -8.61 -2.53
N GLN A 166 -2.11 -9.08 -3.71
CA GLN A 166 -1.80 -10.42 -4.21
C GLN A 166 -0.29 -10.67 -4.31
N TRP A 167 0.48 -9.67 -4.71
CA TRP A 167 1.94 -9.77 -4.81
C TRP A 167 2.67 -9.42 -3.51
N GLY A 168 1.95 -9.23 -2.41
CA GLY A 168 2.52 -8.94 -1.09
C GLY A 168 3.28 -7.62 -1.01
N LYS A 169 2.95 -6.64 -1.87
CA LYS A 169 3.60 -5.32 -1.89
C LYS A 169 2.97 -4.32 -0.92
N ALA A 170 1.68 -4.54 -0.60
CA ALA A 170 0.95 -3.81 0.42
C ALA A 170 -0.08 -4.75 1.05
N SER A 171 -0.27 -4.67 2.36
CA SER A 171 -1.37 -5.36 3.02
C SER A 171 -2.66 -4.51 2.95
N VAL A 172 -3.81 -5.14 3.15
CA VAL A 172 -5.08 -4.42 3.28
C VAL A 172 -5.03 -3.42 4.44
N ALA A 173 -4.37 -3.79 5.54
CA ALA A 173 -4.19 -2.89 6.69
C ALA A 173 -3.36 -1.65 6.36
N ASP A 174 -2.25 -1.82 5.63
CA ASP A 174 -1.42 -0.69 5.20
C ASP A 174 -2.20 0.26 4.29
N LEU A 175 -2.97 -0.31 3.35
CA LEU A 175 -3.82 0.46 2.44
C LEU A 175 -4.95 1.18 3.19
N ALA A 176 -5.52 0.55 4.20
CA ALA A 176 -6.54 1.16 5.06
C ALA A 176 -5.96 2.30 5.91
N ALA A 177 -4.74 2.13 6.43
CA ALA A 177 -4.03 3.19 7.12
C ALA A 177 -3.79 4.39 6.21
N GLU A 178 -3.33 4.18 4.97
CA GLU A 178 -3.17 5.23 3.96
C GLU A 178 -4.49 5.90 3.57
N LEU A 179 -5.58 5.11 3.52
CA LEU A 179 -6.93 5.63 3.25
C LEU A 179 -7.43 6.53 4.40
N SER A 180 -7.22 6.13 5.64
CA SER A 180 -7.68 6.86 6.84
C SER A 180 -6.88 8.15 7.09
N GLN A 181 -5.57 8.12 6.86
CA GLN A 181 -4.65 9.23 7.09
C GLN A 181 -4.54 10.20 5.90
N GLY A 182 -5.04 9.81 4.74
CA GLY A 182 -4.96 10.59 3.52
C GLY A 182 -6.18 11.50 3.29
N PRO A 183 -6.18 12.27 2.19
CA PRO A 183 -7.29 13.15 1.85
C PRO A 183 -8.56 12.34 1.54
N ARG A 184 -9.71 12.88 1.95
CA ARG A 184 -11.02 12.28 1.63
C ARG A 184 -11.39 12.42 0.15
N SER A 185 -10.96 13.49 -0.49
CA SER A 185 -11.17 13.73 -1.92
C SER A 185 -10.54 12.62 -2.76
N GLY A 186 -11.26 12.10 -3.76
CA GLY A 186 -10.83 11.01 -4.61
C GLY A 186 -10.83 9.61 -3.96
N SER A 187 -11.14 9.50 -2.66
CA SER A 187 -11.01 8.23 -1.91
C SER A 187 -12.19 7.26 -2.06
N ALA A 188 -13.30 7.65 -2.65
CA ALA A 188 -14.52 6.83 -2.66
C ALA A 188 -14.32 5.49 -3.39
N ARG A 189 -13.72 5.52 -4.60
CA ARG A 189 -13.43 4.29 -5.37
C ARG A 189 -12.42 3.41 -4.66
N PHE A 190 -11.36 4.02 -4.12
CA PHE A 190 -10.34 3.30 -3.37
C PHE A 190 -10.93 2.59 -2.15
N ARG A 191 -11.80 3.26 -1.39
CA ARG A 191 -12.52 2.67 -0.25
C ARG A 191 -13.40 1.49 -0.66
N ALA A 192 -14.21 1.65 -1.72
CA ALA A 192 -15.08 0.58 -2.20
C ALA A 192 -14.27 -0.66 -2.62
N VAL A 193 -13.21 -0.46 -3.41
CA VAL A 193 -12.36 -1.57 -3.87
C VAL A 193 -11.62 -2.23 -2.70
N LEU A 194 -11.13 -1.45 -1.73
CA LEU A 194 -10.44 -2.02 -0.57
C LEU A 194 -11.36 -2.92 0.25
N LEU A 195 -12.64 -2.55 0.40
CA LEU A 195 -13.65 -3.40 1.05
C LEU A 195 -13.90 -4.68 0.23
N GLU A 196 -14.04 -4.59 -1.10
CA GLU A 196 -14.21 -5.77 -1.97
C GLU A 196 -13.03 -6.75 -1.83
N VAL A 197 -11.79 -6.24 -1.85
CA VAL A 197 -10.58 -7.06 -1.69
C VAL A 197 -10.54 -7.69 -0.30
N ALA A 198 -10.89 -6.92 0.71
CA ALA A 198 -11.00 -7.38 2.09
C ALA A 198 -12.01 -8.54 2.21
N ASP A 199 -13.21 -8.38 1.72
CA ASP A 199 -14.25 -9.41 1.75
C ASP A 199 -13.85 -10.67 0.97
N GLY A 200 -13.21 -10.52 -0.18
CA GLY A 200 -12.73 -11.66 -0.97
C GLY A 200 -11.71 -12.52 -0.23
N ILE A 201 -10.78 -11.92 0.50
CA ILE A 201 -9.78 -12.66 1.29
C ILE A 201 -10.46 -13.33 2.50
N ARG A 202 -11.39 -12.64 3.19
CA ARG A 202 -12.15 -13.22 4.31
C ARG A 202 -12.92 -14.47 3.85
N SER A 203 -13.65 -14.40 2.76
CA SER A 203 -14.37 -15.54 2.18
C SER A 203 -13.44 -16.69 1.80
N ALA A 204 -12.25 -16.40 1.29
CA ALA A 204 -11.24 -17.42 1.01
C ALA A 204 -10.75 -18.11 2.29
N ALA A 205 -10.49 -17.34 3.35
CA ALA A 205 -10.04 -17.86 4.64
C ALA A 205 -11.09 -18.74 5.33
N GLU A 206 -12.36 -18.33 5.28
CA GLU A 206 -13.49 -19.17 5.74
C GLU A 206 -13.58 -20.50 4.96
N GLY A 207 -13.37 -20.44 3.63
CA GLY A 207 -13.30 -21.62 2.78
C GLY A 207 -12.15 -22.54 3.15
N ASP A 208 -10.99 -22.00 3.50
CA ASP A 208 -9.83 -22.80 3.92
C ASP A 208 -10.05 -23.43 5.31
N LEU A 209 -10.70 -22.75 6.25
CA LEU A 209 -11.11 -23.32 7.53
C LEU A 209 -12.05 -24.53 7.32
N ARG A 210 -13.07 -24.40 6.46
CA ARG A 210 -13.99 -25.51 6.13
C ARG A 210 -13.27 -26.72 5.55
N LYS A 211 -12.32 -26.49 4.62
CA LYS A 211 -11.47 -27.56 4.04
C LYS A 211 -10.63 -28.25 5.10
N LEU A 212 -10.01 -27.48 6.02
CA LEU A 212 -9.21 -28.00 7.11
C LEU A 212 -10.05 -28.91 8.00
N ILE A 213 -11.20 -28.44 8.51
CA ILE A 213 -12.11 -29.18 9.37
C ILE A 213 -12.47 -30.53 8.73
N LYS A 214 -12.93 -30.50 7.47
CA LYS A 214 -13.33 -31.70 6.73
C LYS A 214 -12.17 -32.70 6.54
N ARG A 215 -10.97 -32.21 6.16
CA ARG A 215 -9.78 -33.05 5.93
C ARG A 215 -9.22 -33.68 7.18
N SER A 216 -9.38 -33.00 8.32
CA SER A 216 -8.85 -33.44 9.61
C SER A 216 -9.82 -34.37 10.38
N GLY A 217 -11.01 -34.64 9.83
CA GLY A 217 -12.02 -35.47 10.48
C GLY A 217 -12.59 -34.87 11.77
N LEU A 218 -12.49 -33.56 11.94
CA LEU A 218 -13.10 -32.85 13.04
C LEU A 218 -14.64 -32.92 12.92
N PRO A 219 -15.39 -32.91 14.03
CA PRO A 219 -16.84 -32.84 13.98
C PRO A 219 -17.30 -31.57 13.28
N ASP A 220 -18.41 -31.65 12.55
CA ASP A 220 -18.93 -30.51 11.80
C ASP A 220 -19.42 -29.42 12.77
N PRO A 221 -18.93 -28.17 12.64
CA PRO A 221 -19.42 -27.05 13.42
C PRO A 221 -20.65 -26.40 12.80
N LEU A 222 -21.30 -25.51 13.55
CA LEU A 222 -22.15 -24.48 12.98
C LEU A 222 -21.26 -23.38 12.40
N TYR A 223 -21.45 -23.04 11.11
CA TYR A 223 -20.70 -21.98 10.44
C TYR A 223 -21.44 -20.65 10.51
N ASN A 224 -20.74 -19.60 10.91
CA ASN A 224 -21.26 -18.24 11.04
C ASN A 224 -22.57 -18.13 11.85
N PRO A 225 -22.78 -18.88 12.95
CA PRO A 225 -24.00 -18.78 13.73
C PRO A 225 -23.99 -17.48 14.54
N ARG A 226 -25.19 -16.94 14.79
CA ARG A 226 -25.37 -15.87 15.76
C ARG A 226 -25.46 -16.45 17.15
N LEU A 227 -24.58 -16.02 18.06
CA LEU A 227 -24.56 -16.45 19.46
C LEU A 227 -25.24 -15.41 20.35
N TYR A 228 -26.08 -15.89 21.29
CA TYR A 228 -26.79 -15.06 22.25
C TYR A 228 -26.65 -15.60 23.66
N ALA A 229 -26.49 -14.69 24.66
CA ALA A 229 -26.68 -14.99 26.08
C ALA A 229 -28.03 -14.39 26.50
N GLY A 230 -29.02 -15.23 26.72
CA GLY A 230 -30.41 -14.78 26.81
C GLY A 230 -30.86 -14.08 25.51
N GLU A 231 -31.21 -12.81 25.58
CA GLU A 231 -31.62 -12.00 24.42
C GLU A 231 -30.46 -11.15 23.88
N GLU A 232 -29.31 -11.10 24.59
CA GLU A 232 -28.18 -10.27 24.18
C GLU A 232 -27.35 -10.96 23.12
N PHE A 233 -27.14 -10.28 21.97
CA PHE A 233 -26.21 -10.72 20.91
C PHE A 233 -24.76 -10.64 21.38
N ILE A 234 -24.02 -11.75 21.29
CA ILE A 234 -22.61 -11.84 21.73
C ILE A 234 -21.67 -11.70 20.56
N ALA A 235 -21.78 -12.63 19.57
CA ALA A 235 -20.84 -12.77 18.47
C ALA A 235 -21.42 -13.61 17.32
N MET A 236 -20.67 -13.61 16.20
CA MET A 236 -20.90 -14.51 15.06
C MET A 236 -19.52 -15.07 14.65
N PRO A 237 -19.05 -16.18 15.28
CA PRO A 237 -17.79 -16.80 14.94
C PRO A 237 -17.84 -17.55 13.60
N ASP A 238 -16.71 -17.76 12.96
CA ASP A 238 -16.62 -18.48 11.68
C ASP A 238 -17.00 -19.96 11.83
N ALA A 239 -16.66 -20.58 12.97
CA ALA A 239 -17.11 -21.92 13.32
C ALA A 239 -17.42 -22.01 14.83
N TRP A 240 -18.46 -22.77 15.18
CA TRP A 240 -18.95 -22.93 16.54
C TRP A 240 -19.34 -24.39 16.83
N TRP A 241 -18.85 -24.95 17.92
CA TRP A 241 -19.24 -26.26 18.45
C TRP A 241 -20.02 -26.08 19.77
N PRO A 242 -21.35 -26.13 19.71
CA PRO A 242 -22.20 -25.89 20.89
C PRO A 242 -21.90 -26.82 22.04
N GLU A 243 -21.70 -28.12 21.75
CA GLU A 243 -21.46 -29.17 22.74
C GLU A 243 -20.14 -29.04 23.50
N ALA A 244 -19.19 -28.27 22.95
CA ALA A 244 -17.91 -28.00 23.56
C ALA A 244 -17.75 -26.55 24.01
N SER A 245 -18.69 -25.69 23.65
CA SER A 245 -18.59 -24.23 23.83
C SER A 245 -17.29 -23.64 23.27
N VAL A 246 -16.87 -24.14 22.09
CA VAL A 246 -15.66 -23.71 21.37
C VAL A 246 -16.02 -22.94 20.14
N ALA A 247 -15.44 -21.77 19.99
CA ALA A 247 -15.53 -20.91 18.81
C ALA A 247 -14.16 -20.86 18.11
N VAL A 248 -14.16 -20.84 16.77
CA VAL A 248 -12.99 -20.55 15.95
C VAL A 248 -13.27 -19.32 15.13
N GLU A 249 -12.35 -18.37 15.15
CA GLU A 249 -12.33 -17.18 14.31
C GLU A 249 -11.05 -17.19 13.45
N VAL A 250 -11.20 -16.98 12.16
CA VAL A 250 -10.08 -16.78 11.23
C VAL A 250 -9.88 -15.28 11.10
N ASP A 251 -9.08 -14.75 11.99
CA ASP A 251 -8.80 -13.34 12.09
C ASP A 251 -7.43 -13.01 11.50
N SER A 252 -7.37 -12.17 10.50
CA SER A 252 -6.13 -11.50 10.22
C SER A 252 -6.08 -10.18 10.99
N ARG A 253 -5.07 -9.99 11.83
CA ARG A 253 -4.75 -8.68 12.43
C ARG A 253 -4.63 -7.58 11.39
N GLN A 254 -4.53 -7.96 10.11
CA GLN A 254 -4.43 -7.09 8.94
C GLN A 254 -5.78 -6.47 8.51
N TRP A 255 -6.92 -6.86 9.12
CA TRP A 255 -8.27 -6.46 8.71
C TRP A 255 -8.90 -5.34 9.52
N HIS A 256 -8.25 -4.89 10.59
CA HIS A 256 -8.76 -3.77 11.36
C HIS A 256 -8.53 -2.47 10.61
N LEU A 257 -9.55 -2.03 9.89
CA LEU A 257 -9.54 -0.81 9.08
C LEU A 257 -9.40 0.46 9.92
N SER A 258 -9.56 0.36 11.25
CA SER A 258 -9.40 1.48 12.18
C SER A 258 -9.10 1.01 13.62
N PRO A 259 -8.54 1.87 14.49
CA PRO A 259 -8.41 1.59 15.93
C PRO A 259 -9.76 1.20 16.58
N ALA A 260 -10.86 1.83 16.16
CA ALA A 260 -12.20 1.51 16.66
C ALA A 260 -12.66 0.11 16.27
N ASP A 261 -12.25 -0.43 15.12
CA ASP A 261 -12.54 -1.82 14.73
C ASP A 261 -11.79 -2.80 15.61
N TRP A 262 -10.53 -2.50 15.92
CA TRP A 262 -9.72 -3.29 16.85
C TRP A 262 -10.35 -3.34 18.25
N GLU A 263 -10.72 -2.17 18.81
CA GLU A 263 -11.38 -2.08 20.11
C GLU A 263 -12.67 -2.89 20.17
N ARG A 264 -13.50 -2.82 19.11
CA ARG A 264 -14.74 -3.62 19.01
C ARG A 264 -14.45 -5.13 18.98
N THR A 265 -13.42 -5.54 18.25
CA THR A 265 -13.00 -6.95 18.19
C THR A 265 -12.53 -7.43 19.56
N MET A 266 -11.68 -6.67 20.25
CA MET A 266 -11.21 -7.02 21.59
C MET A 266 -12.34 -7.06 22.61
N ALA A 267 -13.29 -6.13 22.57
CA ALA A 267 -14.46 -6.13 23.44
C ALA A 267 -15.34 -7.38 23.19
N ARG A 268 -15.53 -7.78 21.94
CA ARG A 268 -16.23 -9.00 21.56
C ARG A 268 -15.55 -10.26 22.11
N HIS A 269 -14.24 -10.38 21.96
CA HIS A 269 -13.44 -11.49 22.48
C HIS A 269 -13.52 -11.58 24.00
N SER A 270 -13.36 -10.45 24.69
CA SER A 270 -13.47 -10.36 26.14
C SER A 270 -14.85 -10.83 26.63
N ARG A 271 -15.92 -10.44 25.91
CA ARG A 271 -17.28 -10.86 26.22
C ARG A 271 -17.47 -12.38 26.07
N MET A 272 -17.01 -12.95 24.95
CA MET A 272 -17.08 -14.41 24.76
C MET A 272 -16.31 -15.17 25.86
N SER A 273 -15.10 -14.73 26.17
CA SER A 273 -14.25 -15.34 27.20
C SER A 273 -14.88 -15.21 28.60
N ALA A 274 -15.48 -14.07 28.93
CA ALA A 274 -16.16 -13.85 30.21
C ALA A 274 -17.38 -14.77 30.40
N LEU A 275 -18.03 -15.20 29.31
CA LEU A 275 -19.12 -16.17 29.30
C LEU A 275 -18.62 -17.64 29.35
N GLY A 276 -17.30 -17.89 29.37
CA GLY A 276 -16.73 -19.23 29.41
C GLY A 276 -16.52 -19.85 28.02
N ILE A 277 -16.80 -19.16 26.94
CA ILE A 277 -16.55 -19.64 25.57
C ILE A 277 -15.04 -19.71 25.33
N THR A 278 -14.54 -20.86 24.89
CA THR A 278 -13.16 -20.99 24.41
C THR A 278 -13.09 -20.47 22.98
N VAL A 279 -12.32 -19.42 22.76
CA VAL A 279 -12.14 -18.80 21.43
C VAL A 279 -10.75 -19.06 20.92
N LEU A 280 -10.65 -19.71 19.76
CA LEU A 280 -9.39 -19.94 19.06
C LEU A 280 -9.30 -18.99 17.86
N HIS A 281 -8.18 -18.27 17.75
CA HIS A 281 -7.92 -17.33 16.66
C HIS A 281 -6.79 -17.82 15.78
N TYR A 282 -7.05 -17.89 14.48
CA TYR A 282 -6.05 -18.30 13.51
C TYR A 282 -5.89 -17.25 12.40
N PRO A 283 -4.66 -16.79 12.14
CA PRO A 283 -4.41 -16.02 10.94
C PRO A 283 -4.61 -16.91 9.69
N PRO A 284 -5.15 -16.40 8.57
CA PRO A 284 -5.47 -17.18 7.38
C PRO A 284 -4.32 -18.02 6.83
N ASN A 285 -3.09 -17.50 6.86
CA ASN A 285 -1.92 -18.19 6.38
C ASN A 285 -1.58 -19.44 7.22
N ARG A 286 -1.92 -19.46 8.53
CA ARG A 286 -1.63 -20.59 9.42
C ARG A 286 -2.47 -21.83 9.10
N LEU A 287 -3.71 -21.63 8.59
CA LEU A 287 -4.58 -22.74 8.16
C LEU A 287 -3.93 -23.59 7.05
N ASN A 288 -3.16 -22.95 6.16
CA ASN A 288 -2.49 -23.62 5.04
C ASN A 288 -1.05 -24.02 5.38
N ALA A 289 -0.33 -23.26 6.21
CA ALA A 289 1.06 -23.55 6.56
C ALA A 289 1.19 -24.66 7.62
N GLU A 290 0.26 -24.70 8.60
CA GLU A 290 0.34 -25.60 9.76
C GLU A 290 -0.99 -26.37 10.00
N PRO A 291 -1.61 -27.01 8.98
CA PRO A 291 -2.95 -27.55 9.11
C PRO A 291 -3.08 -28.65 10.19
N ARG A 292 -2.03 -29.46 10.37
CA ARG A 292 -2.02 -30.52 11.40
C ARG A 292 -1.99 -29.95 12.82
N THR A 293 -1.19 -28.90 13.04
CA THR A 293 -1.10 -28.20 14.33
C THR A 293 -2.42 -27.56 14.70
N VAL A 294 -3.02 -26.82 13.75
CA VAL A 294 -4.33 -26.18 13.94
C VAL A 294 -5.41 -27.20 14.25
N ALA A 295 -5.45 -28.32 13.52
CA ALA A 295 -6.41 -29.38 13.77
C ALA A 295 -6.24 -30.00 15.18
N ALA A 296 -5.00 -30.25 15.62
CA ALA A 296 -4.71 -30.75 16.95
C ALA A 296 -5.13 -29.76 18.05
N GLU A 297 -4.89 -28.48 17.88
CA GLU A 297 -5.32 -27.43 18.82
C GLU A 297 -6.85 -27.38 18.93
N ILE A 298 -7.57 -27.46 17.80
CA ILE A 298 -9.04 -27.51 17.81
C ILE A 298 -9.52 -28.79 18.50
N THR A 299 -8.94 -29.95 18.19
CA THR A 299 -9.28 -31.22 18.84
C THR A 299 -9.14 -31.13 20.35
N SER A 300 -7.98 -30.65 20.84
CA SER A 300 -7.74 -30.49 22.28
C SER A 300 -8.76 -29.53 22.94
N ALA A 301 -9.09 -28.45 22.27
CA ALA A 301 -10.11 -27.51 22.78
C ALA A 301 -11.49 -28.15 22.87
N LEU A 302 -11.89 -28.94 21.86
CA LEU A 302 -13.16 -29.66 21.84
C LEU A 302 -13.24 -30.74 22.96
N GLU A 303 -12.16 -31.50 23.18
CA GLU A 303 -12.08 -32.48 24.26
C GLU A 303 -12.23 -31.81 25.63
N ILE A 304 -11.49 -30.73 25.88
CA ILE A 304 -11.58 -29.96 27.13
C ILE A 304 -12.96 -29.37 27.29
N GLY A 305 -13.52 -28.82 26.22
CA GLY A 305 -14.81 -28.18 26.22
C GLY A 305 -15.95 -29.15 26.58
N ARG A 306 -15.93 -30.35 26.01
CA ARG A 306 -16.93 -31.40 26.29
C ARG A 306 -16.89 -31.93 27.74
N SER A 307 -15.75 -31.78 28.44
CA SER A 307 -15.64 -32.16 29.86
C SER A 307 -16.23 -31.12 30.83
N ARG A 308 -16.66 -29.96 30.32
CA ARG A 308 -17.24 -28.86 31.10
C ARG A 308 -18.76 -28.84 31.02
N PRO A 309 -19.45 -28.22 31.99
CA PRO A 309 -20.89 -27.97 31.88
C PRO A 309 -21.20 -27.15 30.63
N GLN A 310 -22.25 -27.52 29.92
CA GLN A 310 -22.70 -26.81 28.72
C GLN A 310 -23.15 -25.40 29.09
N LEU A 311 -22.67 -24.42 28.33
CA LEU A 311 -23.05 -23.02 28.53
C LEU A 311 -24.45 -22.73 27.97
N PRO A 312 -25.25 -21.85 28.60
CA PRO A 312 -26.60 -21.49 28.14
C PRO A 312 -26.49 -20.47 26.96
N ILE A 313 -25.80 -20.86 25.90
CA ILE A 313 -25.63 -20.05 24.69
C ILE A 313 -26.66 -20.49 23.64
N ARG A 314 -27.58 -19.60 23.30
CA ARG A 314 -28.53 -19.79 22.20
C ARG A 314 -27.88 -19.48 20.87
N THR A 315 -28.15 -20.32 19.89
CA THR A 315 -27.60 -20.15 18.51
C THR A 315 -28.72 -19.97 17.51
N GLU A 316 -28.48 -19.05 16.57
CA GLU A 316 -29.37 -18.87 15.40
C GLU A 316 -28.51 -19.01 14.13
N PRO A 317 -29.07 -19.60 13.07
CA PRO A 317 -28.31 -19.69 11.78
C PRO A 317 -28.05 -18.28 11.23
N ALA A 318 -26.99 -18.14 10.41
CA ALA A 318 -26.81 -16.95 9.60
C ALA A 318 -28.03 -16.79 8.67
N LYS A 319 -28.58 -15.58 8.61
CA LYS A 319 -29.67 -15.27 7.66
C LYS A 319 -29.14 -15.18 6.25
#